data_04a0be3b5dbb6a5b92851a75162b1e08
#
_entry.id   04a0be3b5dbb6a5b92851a75162b1e08
#
_cell.length_a   1.000
_cell.length_b   1.000
_cell.length_c   1.000
_cell.angle_alpha   90.00
_cell.angle_beta   90.00
_cell.angle_gamma   90.00
#
_symmetry.space_group_name_H-M   'P 1'
#
loop_
_entity.id
_entity.type
_entity.pdbx_description
1 polymer ?
#
loop_
_entity_poly.entity_id
_entity_poly.type
_entity_poly.pdbx_seq_one_letter_code
_entity_poly.pdbx_strand_id
1 'polypeptide(L)'
;MTLYLQRRGDDWSARGPYEAYRWYASFATQTITPNVTRTIVAPLTGNWTAVERSSARTSPAAFRAALADPQVVGFVLDGGDGLGHGIVADGPARLVVTDFRIE
;
A
#
# COMPACT_ATOMS: atom_id res chain seq x y z
N MET A 1 -1.52 2.18 -9.10
CA MET A 1 -1.48 1.01 -8.20
C MET A 1 -0.28 1.14 -7.27
N THR A 2 -0.52 0.92 -6.00
CA THR A 2 0.50 1.05 -4.95
C THR A 2 0.48 -0.21 -4.07
N LEU A 3 1.64 -0.74 -3.75
CA LEU A 3 1.75 -1.83 -2.78
C LEU A 3 1.49 -1.31 -1.37
N TYR A 4 0.84 -2.12 -0.54
CA TYR A 4 0.58 -1.77 0.84
C TYR A 4 0.76 -2.94 1.80
N LEU A 5 0.97 -2.60 3.05
CA LEU A 5 1.13 -3.50 4.19
C LEU A 5 0.19 -3.05 5.30
N GLN A 6 -0.55 -3.97 5.87
CA GLN A 6 -1.43 -3.72 7.02
C GLN A 6 -1.00 -4.59 8.19
N ARG A 7 -0.75 -3.94 9.32
CA ARG A 7 -0.47 -4.62 10.58
C ARG A 7 -1.74 -5.26 11.15
N ARG A 8 -1.59 -6.39 11.82
CA ARG A 8 -2.68 -7.08 12.51
C ARG A 8 -3.33 -6.18 13.55
N GLY A 9 -4.66 -6.27 13.63
CA GLY A 9 -5.46 -5.53 14.61
C GLY A 9 -5.81 -4.10 14.19
N ASP A 10 -5.53 -3.70 12.95
CA ASP A 10 -5.97 -2.40 12.42
C ASP A 10 -7.50 -2.30 12.45
N ASP A 11 -8.02 -1.18 12.93
CA ASP A 11 -9.46 -0.88 12.98
C ASP A 11 -9.93 0.00 11.80
N TRP A 12 -9.03 0.29 10.87
CA TRP A 12 -9.25 1.13 9.68
C TRP A 12 -9.47 2.62 9.96
N SER A 13 -9.49 3.05 11.22
CA SER A 13 -9.71 4.46 11.56
C SER A 13 -8.53 5.37 11.22
N ALA A 14 -7.32 4.82 11.19
CA ALA A 14 -6.07 5.58 11.13
C ALA A 14 -5.96 6.66 12.23
N ARG A 15 -6.55 6.41 13.40
CA ARG A 15 -6.57 7.34 14.53
C ARG A 15 -5.95 6.76 15.78
N GLY A 16 -5.36 7.60 16.59
CA GLY A 16 -4.73 7.21 17.85
C GLY A 16 -3.66 6.12 17.61
N PRO A 17 -3.74 4.97 18.30
CA PRO A 17 -2.75 3.90 18.14
C PRO A 17 -2.71 3.29 16.74
N TYR A 18 -3.76 3.49 15.92
CA TYR A 18 -3.89 2.90 14.59
C TYR A 18 -3.34 3.79 13.46
N GLU A 19 -2.80 4.96 13.74
CA GLU A 19 -2.24 5.89 12.75
C GLU A 19 -1.14 5.25 11.88
N ALA A 20 -0.39 4.30 12.44
CA ALA A 20 0.73 3.64 11.79
C ALA A 20 0.52 2.13 11.62
N TYR A 21 -0.70 1.69 11.35
CA TYR A 21 -1.02 0.28 11.09
C TYR A 21 -1.04 -0.06 9.60
N ARG A 22 -1.31 0.91 8.72
CA ARG A 22 -1.27 0.73 7.26
C ARG A 22 -0.14 1.56 6.65
N TRP A 23 0.61 0.93 5.78
CA TRP A 23 1.81 1.50 5.16
C TRP A 23 1.76 1.29 3.66
N TYR A 24 2.12 2.31 2.91
CA TYR A 24 2.04 2.35 1.46
C TYR A 24 3.43 2.61 0.86
N ALA A 25 3.75 1.87 -0.19
CA ALA A 25 4.96 2.09 -0.98
C ALA A 25 4.74 3.23 -1.99
N SER A 26 4.45 4.43 -1.49
CA SER A 26 4.11 5.60 -2.32
C SER A 26 5.23 5.97 -3.30
N PHE A 27 6.47 5.69 -2.93
CA PHE A 27 7.66 5.89 -3.79
C PHE A 27 7.71 4.95 -5.00
N ALA A 28 6.93 3.88 -5.01
CA ALA A 28 6.89 2.85 -6.06
C ALA A 28 5.53 2.76 -6.76
N THR A 29 4.68 3.77 -6.59
CA THR A 29 3.37 3.83 -7.26
C THR A 29 3.52 3.83 -8.77
N GLN A 30 2.70 3.01 -9.45
CA GLN A 30 2.67 2.91 -10.91
C GLN A 30 1.28 3.22 -11.44
N THR A 31 1.23 3.99 -12.53
CA THR A 31 0.02 4.15 -13.31
C THR A 31 -0.29 2.86 -14.07
N ILE A 32 -1.51 2.38 -13.93
CA ILE A 32 -1.99 1.21 -14.67
C ILE A 32 -2.62 1.70 -15.98
N THR A 33 -2.13 1.16 -17.06
CA THR A 33 -2.58 1.48 -18.42
C THR A 33 -3.21 0.24 -19.04
N PRO A 34 -4.38 0.32 -19.70
CA PRO A 34 -4.99 -0.84 -20.36
C PRO A 34 -4.03 -1.51 -21.34
N ASN A 35 -4.05 -2.84 -21.36
CA ASN A 35 -3.23 -3.67 -22.24
C ASN A 35 -1.70 -3.53 -22.05
N VAL A 36 -1.26 -2.95 -20.95
CA VAL A 36 0.16 -2.83 -20.59
C VAL A 36 0.43 -3.59 -19.31
N THR A 37 1.32 -4.58 -19.38
CA THR A 37 1.81 -5.28 -18.18
C THR A 37 2.84 -4.42 -17.44
N ARG A 38 2.69 -4.28 -16.14
CA ARG A 38 3.61 -3.55 -15.26
C ARG A 38 4.14 -4.47 -14.17
N THR A 39 5.39 -4.27 -13.82
CA THR A 39 6.00 -4.87 -12.63
C THR A 39 6.23 -3.77 -11.60
N ILE A 40 5.74 -3.98 -10.38
CA ILE A 40 5.93 -3.06 -9.28
C ILE A 40 6.82 -3.74 -8.25
N VAL A 41 7.92 -3.09 -7.91
CA VAL A 41 8.86 -3.57 -6.88
C VAL A 41 8.99 -2.50 -5.83
N ALA A 42 8.77 -2.86 -4.57
CA ALA A 42 8.93 -1.96 -3.43
C ALA A 42 9.84 -2.59 -2.39
N PRO A 43 11.11 -2.17 -2.32
CA PRO A 43 12.01 -2.62 -1.26
C PRO A 43 11.44 -2.31 0.14
N LEU A 44 11.51 -3.27 1.06
CA LEU A 44 11.10 -3.05 2.45
C LEU A 44 11.98 -2.03 3.18
N THR A 45 13.15 -1.73 2.63
CA THR A 45 14.05 -0.65 3.09
C THR A 45 13.67 0.73 2.56
N GLY A 46 12.67 0.81 1.68
CA GLY A 46 12.19 2.08 1.14
C GLY A 46 11.49 2.95 2.17
N ASN A 47 11.23 4.19 1.80
CA ASN A 47 10.53 5.12 2.69
C ASN A 47 9.01 4.97 2.57
N TRP A 48 8.49 3.88 3.07
CA TRP A 48 7.06 3.63 3.16
C TRP A 48 6.36 4.71 3.97
N THR A 49 5.15 5.06 3.61
CA THR A 49 4.35 6.11 4.27
C THR A 49 3.10 5.51 4.91
N ALA A 50 2.81 5.89 6.14
CA ALA A 50 1.55 5.56 6.80
C ALA A 50 0.43 6.49 6.32
N VAL A 51 -0.80 6.20 6.72
CA VAL A 51 -1.98 7.01 6.36
C VAL A 51 -1.82 8.45 6.85
N GLU A 52 -1.37 8.61 8.10
CA GLU A 52 -1.24 9.91 8.75
C GLU A 52 0.23 10.32 8.91
N ARG A 53 0.75 11.07 7.92
CA ARG A 53 2.00 11.84 7.97
C ARG A 53 3.28 11.13 8.45
N SER A 54 3.20 9.89 8.91
CA SER A 54 4.37 9.11 9.32
C SER A 54 5.03 8.43 8.13
N SER A 55 6.33 8.25 8.21
CA SER A 55 7.09 7.47 7.24
C SER A 55 8.00 6.46 7.92
N ALA A 56 8.50 5.50 7.18
CA ALA A 56 9.48 4.53 7.70
C ALA A 56 10.76 5.20 8.20
N ARG A 57 11.10 6.39 7.69
CA ARG A 57 12.23 7.20 8.16
C ARG A 57 11.93 7.94 9.45
N THR A 58 10.73 8.51 9.59
CA THR A 58 10.36 9.31 10.77
C THR A 58 9.85 8.45 11.92
N SER A 59 9.29 7.27 11.62
CA SER A 59 8.71 6.33 12.59
C SER A 59 9.18 4.90 12.33
N PRO A 60 10.49 4.63 12.37
CA PRO A 60 11.04 3.32 11.98
C PRO A 60 10.59 2.18 12.90
N ALA A 61 10.35 2.45 14.19
CA ALA A 61 9.88 1.44 15.12
C ALA A 61 8.45 0.98 14.79
N ALA A 62 7.56 1.91 14.42
CA ALA A 62 6.19 1.60 14.03
C ALA A 62 6.14 0.82 12.71
N PHE A 63 7.00 1.16 11.75
CA PHE A 63 7.09 0.41 10.51
C PHE A 63 7.62 -1.00 10.73
N ARG A 64 8.67 -1.17 11.55
CA ARG A 64 9.16 -2.50 11.92
C ARG A 64 8.12 -3.34 12.65
N ALA A 65 7.31 -2.73 13.50
CA ALA A 65 6.22 -3.43 14.17
C ALA A 65 5.15 -3.93 13.18
N ALA A 66 4.86 -3.17 12.14
CA ALA A 66 3.95 -3.60 11.08
C ALA A 66 4.55 -4.73 10.23
N LEU A 67 5.84 -4.67 9.93
CA LEU A 67 6.56 -5.75 9.23
C LEU A 67 6.65 -7.04 10.04
N ALA A 68 6.71 -6.94 11.38
CA ALA A 68 6.83 -8.09 12.27
C ALA A 68 5.52 -8.87 12.42
N ASP A 69 4.38 -8.21 12.24
CA ASP A 69 3.06 -8.85 12.39
C ASP A 69 2.08 -8.36 11.31
N PRO A 70 2.33 -8.69 10.04
CA PRO A 70 1.45 -8.30 8.95
C PRO A 70 0.17 -9.14 8.95
N GLN A 71 -0.96 -8.50 8.74
CA GLN A 71 -2.23 -9.17 8.47
C GLN A 71 -2.49 -9.28 6.98
N VAL A 72 -2.17 -8.21 6.25
CA VAL A 72 -2.36 -8.13 4.79
C VAL A 72 -1.12 -7.51 4.15
N VAL A 73 -0.68 -8.10 3.08
CA VAL A 73 0.24 -7.50 2.11
C VAL A 73 -0.44 -7.57 0.75
N GLY A 74 -0.54 -6.45 0.08
CA GLY A 74 -1.29 -6.41 -1.17
C GLY A 74 -1.04 -5.12 -1.93
N PHE A 75 -2.05 -4.72 -2.71
CA PHE A 75 -2.01 -3.47 -3.45
C PHE A 75 -3.36 -2.76 -3.37
N VAL A 76 -3.31 -1.45 -3.56
CA VAL A 76 -4.48 -0.60 -3.69
C VAL A 76 -4.50 0.08 -5.05
N LEU A 77 -5.69 0.29 -5.58
CA LEU A 77 -5.94 1.12 -6.73
C LEU A 77 -6.39 2.50 -6.24
N ASP A 78 -5.95 3.53 -6.93
CA ASP A 78 -6.12 4.92 -6.54
C ASP A 78 -6.45 5.74 -7.77
N GLY A 79 -7.47 6.56 -7.68
CA GLY A 79 -7.94 7.45 -8.74
C GLY A 79 -7.37 8.87 -8.68
N GLY A 80 -6.40 9.13 -7.79
CA GLY A 80 -5.80 10.45 -7.59
C GLY A 80 -6.31 11.22 -6.37
N ASP A 81 -7.34 10.72 -5.71
CA ASP A 81 -7.97 11.37 -4.53
C ASP A 81 -7.40 10.88 -3.19
N GLY A 82 -6.33 10.13 -3.22
CA GLY A 82 -5.69 9.53 -2.05
C GLY A 82 -5.72 8.01 -2.05
N LEU A 83 -4.80 7.44 -1.31
CA LEU A 83 -4.61 5.99 -1.27
C LEU A 83 -5.79 5.25 -0.63
N GLY A 84 -6.26 4.21 -1.28
CA GLY A 84 -7.31 3.34 -0.75
C GLY A 84 -8.74 3.79 -1.05
N HIS A 85 -8.95 4.86 -1.79
CA HIS A 85 -10.29 5.31 -2.20
C HIS A 85 -10.84 4.53 -3.41
N GLY A 86 -10.00 3.73 -4.05
CA GLY A 86 -10.37 2.92 -5.19
C GLY A 86 -10.40 3.68 -6.50
N ILE A 87 -10.99 3.04 -7.51
CA ILE A 87 -11.15 3.60 -8.86
C ILE A 87 -12.56 3.31 -9.38
N VAL A 88 -12.99 4.10 -10.36
CA VAL A 88 -14.22 3.88 -11.11
C VAL A 88 -13.87 3.56 -12.56
N ALA A 89 -14.55 2.58 -13.14
CA ALA A 89 -14.45 2.25 -14.55
C ALA A 89 -15.76 2.58 -15.27
N ASP A 90 -15.69 3.12 -16.47
CA ASP A 90 -16.86 3.47 -17.30
C ASP A 90 -17.50 2.25 -17.99
N GLY A 91 -17.04 1.07 -17.71
CA GLY A 91 -17.52 -0.18 -18.29
C GLY A 91 -16.82 -1.38 -17.69
N PRO A 92 -17.00 -2.58 -18.26
CA PRO A 92 -16.33 -3.77 -17.77
C PRO A 92 -14.82 -3.59 -17.73
N ALA A 93 -14.22 -3.82 -16.57
CA ALA A 93 -12.78 -3.73 -16.37
C ALA A 93 -12.27 -4.98 -15.64
N ARG A 94 -11.06 -5.42 -15.99
CA ARG A 94 -10.41 -6.58 -15.39
C ARG A 94 -8.95 -6.26 -15.12
N LEU A 95 -8.53 -6.45 -13.87
CA LEU A 95 -7.14 -6.46 -13.48
C LEU A 95 -6.69 -7.92 -13.32
N VAL A 96 -5.58 -8.26 -13.92
CA VAL A 96 -4.96 -9.59 -13.79
C VAL A 96 -3.62 -9.44 -13.10
N VAL A 97 -3.47 -10.11 -11.96
CA VAL A 97 -2.19 -10.24 -11.25
C VAL A 97 -1.60 -11.59 -11.64
N THR A 98 -0.47 -11.58 -12.32
CA THR A 98 0.18 -12.81 -12.83
C THR A 98 1.22 -13.36 -11.86
N ASP A 99 1.78 -12.50 -11.02
CA ASP A 99 2.76 -12.88 -10.00
C ASP A 99 2.66 -11.90 -8.83
N PHE A 100 2.69 -12.40 -7.61
CA PHE A 100 2.76 -11.61 -6.38
C PHE A 100 3.60 -12.36 -5.36
N ARG A 101 4.73 -11.78 -4.96
CA ARG A 101 5.67 -12.44 -4.05
C ARG A 101 6.41 -11.44 -3.17
N ILE A 102 6.83 -11.93 -2.01
CA ILE A 102 7.76 -11.25 -1.10
C ILE A 102 9.06 -12.05 -1.12
N GLU A 103 10.14 -11.36 -1.36
CA GLU A 103 11.48 -11.95 -1.43
C GLU A 103 12.35 -11.49 -0.26
#